data_a398fe67de038c83dec2d617139f4f11
#
_entry.id   a398fe67de038c83dec2d617139f4f11
#
_cell.length_a   1.000
_cell.length_b   1.000
_cell.length_c   1.000
_cell.angle_alpha   90.00
_cell.angle_beta   90.00
_cell.angle_gamma   90.00
#
_symmetry.space_group_name_H-M   'P 1'
#
loop_
_entity.id
_entity.type
_entity.pdbx_description
1 polymer ?
#
loop_
_entity_poly.entity_id
_entity_poly.type
_entity_poly.pdbx_seq_one_letter_code
_entity_poly.pdbx_strand_id
1 'polypeptide(L)'
;MFIMKELEDLRNKIDKIDKELVDILNKRGKIAVKIGEIKSINNKIYYNPARENKVYANVKLLNKGPLKNDHLVNIFREIISACISIEASIKISYLGPEGTFTHLAAIKRFGQSRTLIPVKTIGNVFDNVTKGLSEYGVVPVENTIEGMVNVTLDMFVNSDVTIIGEELIPISHFLYSKETDKEKIKKIYSHPQALAQCRNFLEENFKNAELIDAFSTADACKTVMQEAGSAAIASEAAGSIFGLNALFAHIEDFAGNYTRFLIISKGEKTVKTNNDKTSIMFSIKNSVGALYKILKPFYENQINITKIISRPSKKTNWDYLFFIDVDCHESEEKIKNAIENIKEFTIFVKLLGSYEHANV
;
A
#
# COMPACT_ATOMS: atom_id res chain seq x y z
N MET A 1 41.68 6.66 28.39
CA MET A 1 41.09 7.79 29.14
C MET A 1 40.73 8.96 28.20
N PHE A 2 41.60 9.41 27.29
CA PHE A 2 41.34 10.52 26.35
C PHE A 2 40.20 10.22 25.37
N ILE A 3 40.17 9.05 24.70
CA ILE A 3 39.15 8.61 23.74
C ILE A 3 37.73 8.51 24.37
N MET A 4 37.66 8.06 25.64
CA MET A 4 36.36 7.99 26.32
C MET A 4 35.79 9.38 26.63
N LYS A 5 36.64 10.36 26.97
CA LYS A 5 36.21 11.73 27.22
C LYS A 5 35.74 12.41 25.94
N GLU A 6 36.44 12.19 24.83
CA GLU A 6 36.05 12.70 23.53
C GLU A 6 34.72 12.12 23.05
N LEU A 7 34.50 10.81 23.29
CA LEU A 7 33.19 10.18 22.97
C LEU A 7 32.06 10.76 23.82
N GLU A 8 32.29 11.04 25.08
CA GLU A 8 31.34 11.62 26.00
C GLU A 8 30.99 13.08 25.58
N ASP A 9 31.97 13.86 25.16
CA ASP A 9 31.75 15.20 24.62
C ASP A 9 30.95 15.21 23.34
N LEU A 10 31.13 14.23 22.45
CA LEU A 10 30.32 14.08 21.23
C LEU A 10 28.90 13.66 21.57
N ARG A 11 28.66 12.77 22.51
CA ARG A 11 27.32 12.38 22.98
C ARG A 11 26.57 13.60 23.57
N ASN A 12 27.25 14.39 24.42
CA ASN A 12 26.68 15.61 24.98
C ASN A 12 26.27 16.65 23.90
N LYS A 13 26.99 16.68 22.75
CA LYS A 13 26.59 17.51 21.62
C LYS A 13 25.33 16.96 20.92
N ILE A 14 25.22 15.62 20.78
CA ILE A 14 24.02 14.98 20.24
C ILE A 14 22.82 15.29 21.13
N ASP A 15 22.94 15.13 22.47
CA ASP A 15 21.85 15.39 23.42
C ASP A 15 21.32 16.82 23.33
N LYS A 16 22.19 17.81 23.05
CA LYS A 16 21.76 19.20 22.82
C LYS A 16 20.96 19.34 21.54
N ILE A 17 21.42 18.71 20.45
CA ILE A 17 20.72 18.72 19.16
C ILE A 17 19.36 18.03 19.29
N ASP A 18 19.29 16.91 20.01
CA ASP A 18 18.04 16.19 20.24
C ASP A 18 17.02 17.04 21.00
N LYS A 19 17.47 17.81 21.99
CA LYS A 19 16.60 18.76 22.70
C LYS A 19 16.04 19.84 21.77
N GLU A 20 16.89 20.43 20.91
CA GLU A 20 16.46 21.41 19.93
C GLU A 20 15.47 20.79 18.92
N LEU A 21 15.74 19.56 18.48
CA LEU A 21 14.85 18.82 17.56
C LEU A 21 13.47 18.59 18.16
N VAL A 22 13.38 18.18 19.43
CA VAL A 22 12.10 18.04 20.16
C VAL A 22 11.34 19.37 20.20
N ASP A 23 12.03 20.47 20.50
CA ASP A 23 11.40 21.80 20.54
C ASP A 23 10.86 22.23 19.16
N ILE A 24 11.61 21.95 18.08
CA ILE A 24 11.21 22.26 16.70
C ILE A 24 9.99 21.38 16.30
N LEU A 25 9.99 20.09 16.62
CA LEU A 25 8.88 19.18 16.34
C LEU A 25 7.60 19.62 17.08
N ASN A 26 7.70 20.04 18.35
CA ASN A 26 6.57 20.55 19.10
C ASN A 26 6.03 21.88 18.52
N LYS A 27 6.89 22.78 18.06
CA LYS A 27 6.47 24.00 17.34
C LYS A 27 5.70 23.64 16.07
N ARG A 28 6.19 22.66 15.29
CA ARG A 28 5.51 22.17 14.09
C ARG A 28 4.14 21.56 14.43
N GLY A 29 4.05 20.75 15.49
CA GLY A 29 2.80 20.17 15.99
C GLY A 29 1.76 21.22 16.35
N LYS A 30 2.16 22.28 17.09
CA LYS A 30 1.26 23.41 17.42
C LYS A 30 0.68 24.11 16.19
N ILE A 31 1.47 24.21 15.11
CA ILE A 31 1.00 24.79 13.85
C ILE A 31 0.03 23.81 13.16
N ALA A 32 0.29 22.51 13.19
CA ALA A 32 -0.59 21.49 12.63
C ALA A 32 -1.98 21.52 13.29
N VAL A 33 -2.05 21.62 14.63
CA VAL A 33 -3.33 21.76 15.34
C VAL A 33 -4.14 22.95 14.81
N LYS A 34 -3.50 24.15 14.68
CA LYS A 34 -4.18 25.33 14.11
C LYS A 34 -4.67 25.12 12.68
N ILE A 35 -3.91 24.38 11.86
CA ILE A 35 -4.33 24.03 10.50
C ILE A 35 -5.57 23.11 10.57
N GLY A 36 -5.60 22.14 11.49
CA GLY A 36 -6.74 21.27 11.73
C GLY A 36 -8.00 22.04 12.10
N GLU A 37 -7.90 22.99 13.02
CA GLU A 37 -9.01 23.87 13.40
C GLU A 37 -9.59 24.62 12.20
N ILE A 38 -8.74 25.18 11.32
CA ILE A 38 -9.17 25.90 10.11
C ILE A 38 -9.83 24.96 9.10
N LYS A 39 -9.29 23.73 8.94
CA LYS A 39 -9.85 22.73 8.01
C LYS A 39 -11.21 22.22 8.49
N SER A 40 -11.39 22.01 9.80
CA SER A 40 -12.65 21.55 10.39
C SER A 40 -13.79 22.51 10.11
N ILE A 41 -13.54 23.82 10.22
CA ILE A 41 -14.53 24.87 9.94
C ILE A 41 -14.97 24.87 8.46
N ASN A 42 -14.07 24.52 7.56
CA ASN A 42 -14.29 24.60 6.11
C ASN A 42 -14.64 23.24 5.45
N ASN A 43 -14.88 22.18 6.21
CA ASN A 43 -15.07 20.81 5.72
C ASN A 43 -13.97 20.36 4.71
N LYS A 44 -12.72 20.79 4.95
CA LYS A 44 -11.61 20.50 4.03
C LYS A 44 -10.96 19.16 4.36
N ILE A 45 -10.45 18.53 3.31
CA ILE A 45 -9.72 17.24 3.36
C ILE A 45 -8.47 17.39 4.20
N TYR A 46 -8.30 16.51 5.19
CA TYR A 46 -7.13 16.51 6.08
C TYR A 46 -5.89 15.89 5.43
N TYR A 47 -6.09 14.87 4.60
CA TYR A 47 -5.02 14.19 3.89
C TYR A 47 -4.84 14.76 2.48
N ASN A 48 -3.65 15.25 2.16
CA ASN A 48 -3.34 15.86 0.87
C ASN A 48 -2.01 15.30 0.34
N PRO A 49 -2.05 14.22 -0.48
CA PRO A 49 -0.86 13.59 -1.05
C PRO A 49 0.04 14.57 -1.82
N ALA A 50 -0.54 15.47 -2.60
CA ALA A 50 0.22 16.45 -3.37
C ALA A 50 1.03 17.39 -2.46
N ARG A 51 0.47 17.76 -1.30
CA ARG A 51 1.19 18.58 -0.29
C ARG A 51 2.31 17.78 0.37
N GLU A 52 2.07 16.52 0.70
CA GLU A 52 3.09 15.64 1.28
C GLU A 52 4.26 15.44 0.32
N ASN A 53 3.97 15.14 -0.96
CA ASN A 53 4.99 14.99 -1.99
C ASN A 53 5.82 16.27 -2.19
N LYS A 54 5.19 17.45 -2.11
CA LYS A 54 5.91 18.73 -2.13
C LYS A 54 6.85 18.90 -0.93
N VAL A 55 6.45 18.41 0.25
CA VAL A 55 7.33 18.42 1.43
C VAL A 55 8.50 17.48 1.22
N TYR A 56 8.26 16.24 0.73
CA TYR A 56 9.35 15.29 0.46
C TYR A 56 10.32 15.81 -0.60
N ALA A 57 9.84 16.43 -1.67
CA ALA A 57 10.69 17.06 -2.68
C ALA A 57 11.56 18.16 -2.09
N ASN A 58 10.99 19.03 -1.27
CA ASN A 58 11.74 20.09 -0.59
C ASN A 58 12.78 19.52 0.38
N VAL A 59 12.46 18.48 1.13
CA VAL A 59 13.39 17.79 2.05
C VAL A 59 14.58 17.23 1.29
N LYS A 60 14.35 16.57 0.15
CA LYS A 60 15.43 16.07 -0.72
C LYS A 60 16.30 17.21 -1.25
N LEU A 61 15.70 18.32 -1.66
CA LEU A 61 16.42 19.51 -2.18
C LEU A 61 17.28 20.18 -1.10
N LEU A 62 16.78 20.27 0.14
CA LEU A 62 17.48 20.88 1.26
C LEU A 62 18.57 20.00 1.85
N ASN A 63 18.56 18.69 1.55
CA ASN A 63 19.55 17.76 2.08
C ASN A 63 20.93 18.01 1.50
N LYS A 64 21.90 18.27 2.39
CA LYS A 64 23.32 18.43 2.05
C LYS A 64 24.22 17.33 2.68
N GLY A 65 23.62 16.20 3.06
CA GLY A 65 24.30 15.05 3.68
C GLY A 65 24.44 15.22 5.18
N PRO A 66 25.03 14.25 5.93
CA PRO A 66 25.46 12.89 5.55
C PRO A 66 24.31 11.88 5.42
N LEU A 67 23.08 12.21 5.85
CA LEU A 67 21.93 11.31 5.73
C LEU A 67 21.52 11.16 4.26
N LYS A 68 21.14 9.94 3.86
CA LYS A 68 20.58 9.71 2.53
C LYS A 68 19.17 10.31 2.43
N ASN A 69 18.78 10.71 1.22
CA ASN A 69 17.45 11.27 0.95
C ASN A 69 16.31 10.38 1.44
N ASP A 70 16.43 9.06 1.24
CA ASP A 70 15.39 8.11 1.64
C ASP A 70 15.23 8.03 3.17
N HIS A 71 16.33 8.13 3.93
CA HIS A 71 16.26 8.21 5.39
C HIS A 71 15.49 9.46 5.83
N LEU A 72 15.77 10.62 5.23
CA LEU A 72 15.04 11.85 5.55
C LEU A 72 13.57 11.80 5.16
N VAL A 73 13.24 11.24 3.99
CA VAL A 73 11.84 11.05 3.57
C VAL A 73 11.08 10.18 4.57
N ASN A 74 11.67 9.09 5.04
CA ASN A 74 11.06 8.21 6.04
C ASN A 74 10.84 8.94 7.38
N ILE A 75 11.82 9.69 7.87
CA ILE A 75 11.69 10.50 9.08
C ILE A 75 10.55 11.53 8.90
N PHE A 76 10.53 12.26 7.78
CA PHE A 76 9.50 13.26 7.53
C PHE A 76 8.12 12.66 7.34
N ARG A 77 8.01 11.42 6.83
CA ARG A 77 6.73 10.68 6.77
C ARG A 77 6.15 10.49 8.18
N GLU A 78 6.96 10.04 9.14
CA GLU A 78 6.51 9.85 10.53
C GLU A 78 6.19 11.19 11.21
N ILE A 79 6.99 12.24 10.99
CA ILE A 79 6.70 13.58 11.48
C ILE A 79 5.35 14.10 10.92
N ILE A 80 5.09 13.91 9.63
CA ILE A 80 3.83 14.32 9.00
C ILE A 80 2.68 13.49 9.57
N SER A 81 2.85 12.17 9.66
CA SER A 81 1.86 11.26 10.23
C SER A 81 1.48 11.66 11.66
N ALA A 82 2.46 11.89 12.53
CA ALA A 82 2.24 12.35 13.90
C ALA A 82 1.51 13.71 13.94
N CYS A 83 1.89 14.67 13.09
CA CYS A 83 1.22 15.96 13.05
C CYS A 83 -0.23 15.88 12.58
N ILE A 84 -0.53 15.02 11.58
CA ILE A 84 -1.92 14.86 11.12
C ILE A 84 -2.74 14.07 12.15
N SER A 85 -2.15 13.14 12.92
CA SER A 85 -2.88 12.42 13.97
C SER A 85 -3.39 13.34 15.09
N ILE A 86 -2.69 14.44 15.36
CA ILE A 86 -3.16 15.47 16.30
C ILE A 86 -4.06 16.52 15.65
N GLU A 87 -4.04 16.64 14.31
CA GLU A 87 -4.90 17.52 13.53
C GLU A 87 -6.31 16.94 13.38
N ALA A 88 -6.41 15.63 13.13
CA ALA A 88 -7.66 14.89 13.00
C ALA A 88 -7.46 13.39 13.24
N SER A 89 -8.46 12.73 13.85
CA SER A 89 -8.46 11.27 14.01
C SER A 89 -8.86 10.61 12.69
N ILE A 90 -7.90 10.45 11.77
CA ILE A 90 -8.11 9.76 10.50
C ILE A 90 -7.99 8.26 10.70
N LYS A 91 -9.05 7.52 10.33
CA LYS A 91 -9.12 6.07 10.39
C LYS A 91 -8.89 5.46 9.01
N ILE A 92 -8.06 4.43 8.94
CA ILE A 92 -7.70 3.74 7.71
C ILE A 92 -8.03 2.26 7.89
N SER A 93 -8.99 1.74 7.13
CA SER A 93 -9.28 0.31 7.09
C SER A 93 -8.35 -0.40 6.12
N TYR A 94 -7.89 -1.60 6.49
CA TYR A 94 -7.05 -2.42 5.63
C TYR A 94 -7.34 -3.91 5.82
N LEU A 95 -7.01 -4.73 4.81
CA LEU A 95 -7.14 -6.18 4.93
C LEU A 95 -6.14 -6.71 5.96
N GLY A 96 -6.64 -7.07 7.13
CA GLY A 96 -5.86 -7.60 8.25
C GLY A 96 -5.43 -9.07 8.07
N PRO A 97 -4.78 -9.60 9.08
CA PRO A 97 -4.44 -9.00 10.36
C PRO A 97 -3.25 -8.02 10.30
N GLU A 98 -2.86 -7.49 11.46
CA GLU A 98 -1.62 -6.72 11.62
C GLU A 98 -0.40 -7.58 11.25
N GLY A 99 0.64 -6.98 10.63
CA GLY A 99 1.82 -7.69 10.12
C GLY A 99 1.69 -8.24 8.70
N THR A 100 0.52 -8.09 8.03
CA THR A 100 0.35 -8.45 6.62
C THR A 100 0.99 -7.42 5.67
N PHE A 101 1.19 -7.79 4.40
CA PHE A 101 1.67 -6.85 3.38
C PHE A 101 0.69 -5.68 3.15
N THR A 102 -0.61 -5.88 3.37
CA THR A 102 -1.59 -4.77 3.35
C THR A 102 -1.38 -3.81 4.51
N HIS A 103 -1.03 -4.31 5.70
CA HIS A 103 -0.64 -3.47 6.83
C HIS A 103 0.61 -2.65 6.50
N LEU A 104 1.63 -3.27 5.88
CA LEU A 104 2.83 -2.56 5.41
C LEU A 104 2.50 -1.45 4.40
N ALA A 105 1.59 -1.72 3.46
CA ALA A 105 1.13 -0.71 2.49
C ALA A 105 0.44 0.47 3.20
N ALA A 106 -0.38 0.20 4.23
CA ALA A 106 -1.03 1.22 5.02
C ALA A 106 -0.01 2.08 5.79
N ILE A 107 0.98 1.46 6.45
CA ILE A 107 2.07 2.17 7.14
C ILE A 107 2.90 2.98 6.16
N LYS A 108 3.30 2.39 5.03
CA LYS A 108 4.10 3.08 4.01
C LYS A 108 3.39 4.32 3.48
N ARG A 109 2.07 4.26 3.31
CA ARG A 109 1.28 5.38 2.80
C ARG A 109 0.99 6.44 3.85
N PHE A 110 0.58 6.02 5.04
CA PHE A 110 -0.02 6.91 6.05
C PHE A 110 0.88 7.15 7.28
N GLY A 111 1.95 6.37 7.47
CA GLY A 111 2.78 6.34 8.67
C GLY A 111 2.12 5.55 9.81
N GLN A 112 2.88 5.35 10.89
CA GLN A 112 2.44 4.52 12.03
C GLN A 112 1.54 5.26 13.02
N SER A 113 1.57 6.61 13.02
CA SER A 113 0.81 7.41 14.00
C SER A 113 -0.67 7.54 13.69
N ARG A 114 -1.18 6.90 12.62
CA ARG A 114 -2.60 6.90 12.23
C ARG A 114 -3.37 5.76 12.89
N THR A 115 -4.70 5.90 12.96
CA THR A 115 -5.56 4.81 13.43
C THR A 115 -5.78 3.81 12.30
N LEU A 116 -5.00 2.72 12.29
CA LEU A 116 -5.10 1.62 11.34
C LEU A 116 -6.08 0.57 11.89
N ILE A 117 -7.11 0.21 11.10
CA ILE A 117 -8.20 -0.70 11.49
C ILE A 117 -8.11 -1.95 10.63
N PRO A 118 -7.62 -3.09 11.18
CA PRO A 118 -7.63 -4.36 10.47
C PRO A 118 -9.05 -4.90 10.33
N VAL A 119 -9.43 -5.32 9.13
CA VAL A 119 -10.70 -5.96 8.86
C VAL A 119 -10.51 -7.32 8.18
N LYS A 120 -11.52 -8.19 8.28
CA LYS A 120 -11.39 -9.61 7.87
C LYS A 120 -11.41 -9.82 6.35
N THR A 121 -12.08 -8.96 5.59
CA THR A 121 -12.26 -9.13 4.16
C THR A 121 -12.06 -7.82 3.40
N ILE A 122 -11.71 -7.92 2.11
CA ILE A 122 -11.65 -6.78 1.21
C ILE A 122 -13.00 -6.04 1.17
N GLY A 123 -14.11 -6.78 1.13
CA GLY A 123 -15.47 -6.20 1.19
C GLY A 123 -15.68 -5.33 2.42
N ASN A 124 -15.18 -5.75 3.60
CA ASN A 124 -15.29 -4.94 4.81
C ASN A 124 -14.48 -3.62 4.72
N VAL A 125 -13.35 -3.60 3.98
CA VAL A 125 -12.61 -2.35 3.74
C VAL A 125 -13.48 -1.38 2.93
N PHE A 126 -14.06 -1.84 1.82
CA PHE A 126 -14.97 -1.04 0.99
C PHE A 126 -16.19 -0.55 1.77
N ASP A 127 -16.80 -1.43 2.56
CA ASP A 127 -17.96 -1.10 3.40
C ASP A 127 -17.64 0.00 4.40
N ASN A 128 -16.50 -0.11 5.10
CA ASN A 128 -16.10 0.89 6.09
C ASN A 128 -15.89 2.26 5.44
N VAL A 129 -15.26 2.32 4.26
CA VAL A 129 -15.05 3.57 3.54
C VAL A 129 -16.39 4.13 3.04
N THR A 130 -17.23 3.30 2.43
CA THR A 130 -18.55 3.73 1.89
C THR A 130 -19.44 4.28 2.99
N LYS A 131 -19.46 3.63 4.17
CA LYS A 131 -20.25 4.03 5.35
C LYS A 131 -19.63 5.19 6.15
N GLY A 132 -18.39 5.63 5.81
CA GLY A 132 -17.68 6.67 6.54
C GLY A 132 -17.18 6.24 7.92
N LEU A 133 -17.05 4.92 8.18
CA LEU A 133 -16.42 4.37 9.38
C LEU A 133 -14.90 4.51 9.34
N SER A 134 -14.35 4.62 8.15
CA SER A 134 -12.97 4.97 7.85
C SER A 134 -12.95 5.98 6.70
N GLU A 135 -12.03 6.94 6.77
CA GLU A 135 -11.81 7.93 5.72
C GLU A 135 -11.16 7.29 4.51
N TYR A 136 -10.26 6.32 4.75
CA TYR A 136 -9.50 5.63 3.70
C TYR A 136 -9.54 4.12 3.87
N GLY A 137 -9.30 3.43 2.75
CA GLY A 137 -9.12 1.99 2.71
C GLY A 137 -7.86 1.61 1.95
N VAL A 138 -7.21 0.51 2.35
CA VAL A 138 -6.06 -0.07 1.65
C VAL A 138 -6.41 -1.50 1.26
N VAL A 139 -6.34 -1.80 -0.04
CA VAL A 139 -6.72 -3.10 -0.60
C VAL A 139 -5.70 -3.58 -1.63
N PRO A 140 -5.35 -4.88 -1.65
CA PRO A 140 -4.52 -5.44 -2.71
C PRO A 140 -5.31 -5.49 -4.01
N VAL A 141 -4.69 -5.17 -5.15
CA VAL A 141 -5.32 -5.25 -6.47
C VAL A 141 -4.61 -6.21 -7.41
N GLU A 142 -3.30 -6.38 -7.25
CA GLU A 142 -2.48 -7.17 -8.15
C GLU A 142 -1.20 -7.64 -7.45
N ASN A 143 -0.77 -8.86 -7.78
CA ASN A 143 0.56 -9.36 -7.47
C ASN A 143 1.27 -9.74 -8.78
N THR A 144 2.57 -9.47 -8.89
CA THR A 144 3.31 -9.70 -10.15
C THR A 144 3.42 -11.17 -10.55
N ILE A 145 3.31 -12.10 -9.60
CA ILE A 145 3.37 -13.55 -9.84
C ILE A 145 1.96 -14.14 -9.99
N GLU A 146 1.03 -13.76 -9.13
CA GLU A 146 -0.30 -14.39 -9.05
C GLU A 146 -1.36 -13.68 -9.86
N GLY A 147 -1.05 -12.47 -10.33
CA GLY A 147 -1.98 -11.66 -11.11
C GLY A 147 -2.97 -10.89 -10.26
N MET A 148 -4.19 -10.73 -10.80
CA MET A 148 -5.17 -9.80 -10.26
C MET A 148 -5.95 -10.35 -9.08
N VAL A 149 -6.17 -9.51 -8.07
CA VAL A 149 -7.06 -9.77 -6.94
C VAL A 149 -8.50 -9.50 -7.37
N ASN A 150 -9.13 -10.53 -7.90
CA ASN A 150 -10.46 -10.43 -8.51
C ASN A 150 -11.54 -9.85 -7.59
N VAL A 151 -11.47 -10.15 -6.29
CA VAL A 151 -12.42 -9.62 -5.29
C VAL A 151 -12.39 -8.10 -5.24
N THR A 152 -11.20 -7.49 -5.29
CA THR A 152 -11.04 -6.02 -5.29
C THR A 152 -11.72 -5.39 -6.51
N LEU A 153 -11.52 -5.97 -7.70
CA LEU A 153 -12.14 -5.48 -8.92
C LEU A 153 -13.67 -5.59 -8.85
N ASP A 154 -14.21 -6.69 -8.32
CA ASP A 154 -15.66 -6.89 -8.15
C ASP A 154 -16.28 -5.84 -7.23
N MET A 155 -15.57 -5.44 -6.17
CA MET A 155 -16.08 -4.42 -5.24
C MET A 155 -16.26 -3.05 -5.89
N PHE A 156 -15.43 -2.67 -6.87
CA PHE A 156 -15.58 -1.41 -7.60
C PHE A 156 -16.86 -1.32 -8.44
N VAL A 157 -17.43 -2.47 -8.82
CA VAL A 157 -18.68 -2.50 -9.62
C VAL A 157 -19.87 -1.93 -8.85
N ASN A 158 -19.91 -2.15 -7.53
CA ASN A 158 -21.07 -1.84 -6.69
C ASN A 158 -20.80 -0.80 -5.59
N SER A 159 -19.62 -0.19 -5.56
CA SER A 159 -19.27 0.81 -4.55
C SER A 159 -18.97 2.18 -5.16
N ASP A 160 -19.28 3.25 -4.45
CA ASP A 160 -19.00 4.63 -4.87
C ASP A 160 -17.67 5.17 -4.32
N VAL A 161 -16.71 4.27 -4.11
CA VAL A 161 -15.37 4.68 -3.70
C VAL A 161 -14.53 5.10 -4.89
N THR A 162 -13.56 5.97 -4.64
CA THR A 162 -12.61 6.50 -5.61
C THR A 162 -11.20 6.04 -5.25
N ILE A 163 -10.38 5.70 -6.23
CA ILE A 163 -8.96 5.43 -6.03
C ILE A 163 -8.22 6.78 -5.97
N ILE A 164 -7.48 7.01 -4.90
CA ILE A 164 -6.73 8.25 -4.68
C ILE A 164 -5.22 8.03 -4.61
N GLY A 165 -4.76 6.80 -4.75
CA GLY A 165 -3.36 6.46 -4.74
C GLY A 165 -3.11 4.97 -4.91
N GLU A 166 -1.87 4.63 -5.10
CA GLU A 166 -1.38 3.26 -5.11
C GLU A 166 -0.07 3.15 -4.35
N GLU A 167 0.22 1.94 -3.83
CA GLU A 167 1.50 1.58 -3.24
C GLU A 167 1.98 0.26 -3.82
N LEU A 168 3.27 0.19 -4.14
CA LEU A 168 3.96 -1.04 -4.51
C LEU A 168 4.78 -1.53 -3.33
N ILE A 169 4.47 -2.74 -2.85
CA ILE A 169 5.18 -3.37 -1.75
C ILE A 169 5.96 -4.55 -2.28
N PRO A 170 7.29 -4.59 -2.12
CA PRO A 170 8.07 -5.78 -2.42
C PRO A 170 7.64 -6.91 -1.48
N ILE A 171 7.45 -8.10 -2.04
CA ILE A 171 7.10 -9.30 -1.31
C ILE A 171 8.39 -10.06 -1.06
N SER A 172 8.82 -10.05 0.18
CA SER A 172 9.99 -10.77 0.64
C SER A 172 9.62 -11.61 1.84
N HIS A 173 10.13 -12.84 1.88
CA HIS A 173 9.82 -13.82 2.89
C HIS A 173 11.03 -14.12 3.76
N PHE A 174 10.77 -14.23 5.04
CA PHE A 174 11.75 -14.55 6.07
C PHE A 174 11.27 -15.78 6.83
N LEU A 175 12.19 -16.63 7.26
CA LEU A 175 11.89 -17.73 8.17
C LEU A 175 12.18 -17.29 9.60
N TYR A 176 11.14 -17.22 10.42
CA TYR A 176 11.19 -16.79 11.82
C TYR A 176 10.98 -17.95 12.76
N SER A 177 11.73 -17.98 13.86
CA SER A 177 11.56 -18.97 14.93
C SER A 177 12.02 -18.42 16.27
N LYS A 178 11.65 -19.10 17.35
CA LYS A 178 12.25 -18.96 18.67
C LYS A 178 13.53 -19.77 18.79
N GLU A 179 13.67 -20.79 17.97
CA GLU A 179 14.86 -21.63 17.91
C GLU A 179 15.99 -20.88 17.19
N THR A 180 17.21 -21.11 17.62
CA THR A 180 18.42 -20.59 16.95
C THR A 180 19.07 -21.64 16.04
N ASP A 181 18.67 -22.89 16.19
CA ASP A 181 19.19 -24.04 15.44
C ASP A 181 18.10 -24.58 14.51
N LYS A 182 18.37 -24.59 13.20
CA LYS A 182 17.43 -25.06 12.19
C LYS A 182 17.06 -26.55 12.33
N GLU A 183 17.96 -27.39 12.88
CA GLU A 183 17.73 -28.83 13.07
C GLU A 183 16.62 -29.12 14.09
N LYS A 184 16.28 -28.16 14.93
CA LYS A 184 15.17 -28.27 15.88
C LYS A 184 13.81 -27.97 15.26
N ILE A 185 13.78 -27.41 14.06
CA ILE A 185 12.53 -27.04 13.37
C ILE A 185 11.88 -28.30 12.79
N LYS A 186 10.71 -28.65 13.28
CA LYS A 186 9.92 -29.80 12.83
C LYS A 186 8.64 -29.40 12.08
N LYS A 187 8.19 -28.15 12.29
CA LYS A 187 6.97 -27.62 11.69
C LYS A 187 7.21 -26.22 11.15
N ILE A 188 6.69 -25.94 9.97
CA ILE A 188 6.78 -24.63 9.34
C ILE A 188 5.37 -24.18 8.97
N TYR A 189 4.95 -23.06 9.54
CA TYR A 189 3.64 -22.45 9.36
C TYR A 189 3.72 -21.30 8.37
N SER A 190 2.81 -21.20 7.44
CA SER A 190 2.55 -19.98 6.68
C SER A 190 1.23 -20.04 5.91
N HIS A 191 0.87 -18.94 5.27
CA HIS A 191 -0.18 -18.95 4.25
C HIS A 191 0.25 -19.85 3.08
N PRO A 192 -0.66 -20.67 2.50
CA PRO A 192 -0.33 -21.61 1.41
C PRO A 192 0.48 -20.99 0.27
N GLN A 193 0.15 -19.75 -0.07
CA GLN A 193 0.82 -18.97 -1.08
C GLN A 193 2.30 -18.70 -0.76
N ALA A 194 2.60 -18.32 0.49
CA ALA A 194 3.98 -18.07 0.91
C ALA A 194 4.80 -19.37 0.98
N LEU A 195 4.18 -20.49 1.39
CA LEU A 195 4.81 -21.82 1.33
C LEU A 195 5.18 -22.18 -0.12
N ALA A 196 4.26 -21.94 -1.08
CA ALA A 196 4.50 -22.20 -2.50
C ALA A 196 5.60 -21.29 -3.09
N GLN A 197 5.69 -20.04 -2.65
CA GLN A 197 6.71 -19.08 -3.12
C GLN A 197 8.11 -19.35 -2.54
N CYS A 198 8.24 -20.18 -1.49
CA CYS A 198 9.49 -20.58 -0.85
C CYS A 198 9.80 -22.06 -1.01
N ARG A 199 9.16 -22.72 -1.97
CA ARG A 199 9.19 -24.19 -2.08
C ARG A 199 10.59 -24.75 -2.25
N ASN A 200 11.39 -24.22 -3.16
CA ASN A 200 12.74 -24.70 -3.44
C ASN A 200 13.62 -24.59 -2.19
N PHE A 201 13.57 -23.43 -1.52
CA PHE A 201 14.30 -23.23 -0.27
C PHE A 201 13.92 -24.24 0.80
N LEU A 202 12.61 -24.53 0.96
CA LEU A 202 12.11 -25.48 1.94
C LEU A 202 12.52 -26.92 1.61
N GLU A 203 12.45 -27.32 0.35
CA GLU A 203 12.86 -28.66 -0.12
C GLU A 203 14.37 -28.88 0.07
N GLU A 204 15.20 -27.85 -0.04
CA GLU A 204 16.65 -27.95 0.18
C GLU A 204 17.04 -27.99 1.66
N ASN A 205 16.43 -27.15 2.50
CA ASN A 205 16.87 -26.91 3.85
C ASN A 205 16.04 -27.59 4.94
N PHE A 206 14.78 -27.96 4.67
CA PHE A 206 13.80 -28.43 5.66
C PHE A 206 13.01 -29.66 5.19
N LYS A 207 13.66 -30.62 4.55
CA LYS A 207 13.04 -31.83 3.95
C LYS A 207 12.16 -32.63 4.92
N ASN A 208 12.48 -32.60 6.22
CA ASN A 208 11.80 -33.37 7.25
C ASN A 208 10.78 -32.54 8.05
N ALA A 209 10.64 -31.25 7.77
CA ALA A 209 9.69 -30.42 8.46
C ALA A 209 8.28 -30.56 7.85
N GLU A 210 7.28 -30.62 8.70
CA GLU A 210 5.88 -30.60 8.30
C GLU A 210 5.48 -29.17 7.91
N LEU A 211 4.94 -28.99 6.70
CA LEU A 211 4.44 -27.70 6.23
C LEU A 211 2.95 -27.59 6.57
N ILE A 212 2.57 -26.55 7.31
CA ILE A 212 1.22 -26.39 7.85
C ILE A 212 0.64 -25.06 7.40
N ASP A 213 -0.56 -25.12 6.83
CA ASP A 213 -1.30 -23.95 6.37
C ASP A 213 -1.79 -23.11 7.54
N ALA A 214 -1.55 -21.80 7.45
CA ALA A 214 -2.09 -20.78 8.35
C ALA A 214 -2.99 -19.81 7.57
N PHE A 215 -3.89 -19.16 8.28
CA PHE A 215 -4.81 -18.19 7.67
C PHE A 215 -4.07 -16.99 7.04
N SER A 216 -2.97 -16.57 7.65
CA SER A 216 -2.07 -15.53 7.13
C SER A 216 -0.64 -15.79 7.62
N THR A 217 0.34 -15.13 6.96
CA THR A 217 1.74 -15.14 7.41
C THR A 217 1.90 -14.56 8.83
N ALA A 218 1.08 -13.59 9.21
CA ALA A 218 1.07 -13.01 10.55
C ALA A 218 0.48 -13.98 11.59
N ASP A 219 -0.56 -14.75 11.24
CA ASP A 219 -1.09 -15.80 12.14
C ASP A 219 -0.10 -16.94 12.34
N ALA A 220 0.69 -17.28 11.31
CA ALA A 220 1.80 -18.20 11.45
C ALA A 220 2.79 -17.77 12.54
N CYS A 221 3.16 -16.47 12.56
CA CYS A 221 4.03 -15.92 13.60
C CYS A 221 3.42 -16.06 15.01
N LYS A 222 2.12 -15.82 15.16
CA LYS A 222 1.40 -15.99 16.45
C LYS A 222 1.47 -17.44 16.94
N THR A 223 1.31 -18.41 16.04
CA THR A 223 1.38 -19.83 16.38
C THR A 223 2.80 -20.20 16.86
N VAL A 224 3.82 -19.77 16.14
CA VAL A 224 5.23 -20.02 16.49
C VAL A 224 5.61 -19.41 17.84
N MET A 225 5.02 -18.30 18.22
CA MET A 225 5.20 -17.73 19.56
C MET A 225 4.80 -18.68 20.70
N GLN A 226 3.94 -19.65 20.45
CA GLN A 226 3.39 -20.56 21.46
C GLN A 226 3.92 -21.99 21.30
N GLU A 227 4.55 -22.34 20.17
CA GLU A 227 4.98 -23.71 19.85
C GLU A 227 6.48 -23.80 19.66
N ALA A 228 7.15 -24.58 20.51
CA ALA A 228 8.58 -24.87 20.38
C ALA A 228 8.85 -25.80 19.20
N GLY A 229 10.04 -25.71 18.59
CA GLY A 229 10.40 -26.54 17.44
C GLY A 229 9.64 -26.18 16.17
N SER A 230 9.09 -24.98 16.09
CA SER A 230 8.36 -24.47 14.95
C SER A 230 8.97 -23.20 14.35
N ALA A 231 8.67 -22.94 13.07
CA ALA A 231 9.04 -21.72 12.36
C ALA A 231 7.87 -21.17 11.56
N ALA A 232 7.91 -19.89 11.24
CA ALA A 232 6.92 -19.20 10.40
C ALA A 232 7.60 -18.55 9.21
N ILE A 233 7.00 -18.67 8.03
CA ILE A 233 7.37 -17.83 6.88
C ILE A 233 6.47 -16.60 6.91
N ALA A 234 7.10 -15.41 6.98
CA ALA A 234 6.37 -14.16 7.10
C ALA A 234 7.17 -12.97 6.54
N SER A 235 6.51 -11.80 6.48
CA SER A 235 7.15 -10.54 6.14
C SER A 235 8.08 -10.05 7.27
N GLU A 236 9.00 -9.14 6.95
CA GLU A 236 9.89 -8.51 7.93
C GLU A 236 9.09 -7.82 9.07
N ALA A 237 7.99 -7.14 8.71
CA ALA A 237 7.15 -6.48 9.70
C ALA A 237 6.47 -7.45 10.66
N ALA A 238 6.01 -8.59 10.19
CA ALA A 238 5.40 -9.60 11.07
C ALA A 238 6.43 -10.12 12.08
N GLY A 239 7.65 -10.45 11.62
CA GLY A 239 8.72 -10.87 12.54
C GLY A 239 9.02 -9.83 13.62
N SER A 240 9.12 -8.57 13.24
CA SER A 240 9.35 -7.45 14.17
C SER A 240 8.22 -7.27 15.19
N ILE A 241 6.96 -7.32 14.73
CA ILE A 241 5.77 -7.17 15.60
C ILE A 241 5.72 -8.28 16.64
N PHE A 242 6.03 -9.51 16.26
CA PHE A 242 5.97 -10.67 17.17
C PHE A 242 7.29 -10.94 17.90
N GLY A 243 8.34 -10.12 17.67
CA GLY A 243 9.62 -10.27 18.35
C GLY A 243 10.31 -11.61 18.08
N LEU A 244 10.11 -12.18 16.90
CA LEU A 244 10.74 -13.43 16.49
C LEU A 244 12.10 -13.18 15.82
N ASN A 245 13.04 -14.12 15.98
CA ASN A 245 14.34 -14.05 15.34
C ASN A 245 14.26 -14.57 13.91
N ALA A 246 14.77 -13.81 12.95
CA ALA A 246 14.93 -14.28 11.58
C ALA A 246 16.09 -15.29 11.51
N LEU A 247 15.79 -16.55 11.18
CA LEU A 247 16.78 -17.57 10.90
C LEU A 247 17.34 -17.42 9.48
N PHE A 248 16.47 -17.10 8.53
CA PHE A 248 16.82 -16.88 7.13
C PHE A 248 16.03 -15.69 6.59
N ALA A 249 16.68 -14.93 5.72
CA ALA A 249 16.09 -13.78 5.04
C ALA A 249 16.04 -14.04 3.54
N HIS A 250 15.03 -13.45 2.87
CA HIS A 250 14.88 -13.50 1.41
C HIS A 250 14.86 -14.93 0.87
N ILE A 251 13.95 -15.73 1.43
CA ILE A 251 13.82 -17.16 1.11
C ILE A 251 12.85 -17.46 -0.04
N GLU A 252 12.27 -16.44 -0.64
CA GLU A 252 11.41 -16.57 -1.83
C GLU A 252 12.19 -17.09 -3.03
N ASP A 253 11.59 -18.00 -3.81
CA ASP A 253 12.20 -18.63 -4.98
C ASP A 253 12.39 -17.65 -6.15
N PHE A 254 11.62 -16.57 -6.20
CA PHE A 254 11.65 -15.55 -7.25
C PHE A 254 11.83 -14.16 -6.67
N ALA A 255 12.93 -13.52 -7.00
CA ALA A 255 13.17 -12.11 -6.70
C ALA A 255 12.27 -11.21 -7.58
N GLY A 256 11.93 -10.01 -7.08
CA GLY A 256 11.15 -9.04 -7.85
C GLY A 256 9.65 -9.28 -7.81
N ASN A 257 9.15 -10.00 -6.82
CA ASN A 257 7.72 -10.09 -6.54
C ASN A 257 7.23 -8.82 -5.85
N TYR A 258 6.21 -8.16 -6.43
CA TYR A 258 5.56 -6.99 -5.87
C TYR A 258 4.06 -7.18 -5.79
N THR A 259 3.46 -6.64 -4.75
CA THR A 259 2.01 -6.47 -4.70
C THR A 259 1.66 -5.00 -4.79
N ARG A 260 0.74 -4.68 -5.70
CA ARG A 260 0.15 -3.37 -5.87
C ARG A 260 -1.08 -3.27 -4.98
N PHE A 261 -1.12 -2.24 -4.15
CA PHE A 261 -2.23 -1.90 -3.29
C PHE A 261 -2.86 -0.59 -3.76
N LEU A 262 -4.18 -0.51 -3.70
CA LEU A 262 -4.93 0.71 -3.98
C LEU A 262 -5.33 1.38 -2.67
N ILE A 263 -5.26 2.71 -2.68
CA ILE A 263 -5.78 3.56 -1.62
C ILE A 263 -7.13 4.08 -2.11
N ILE A 264 -8.18 3.75 -1.37
CA ILE A 264 -9.55 4.13 -1.71
C ILE A 264 -10.12 5.11 -0.69
N SER A 265 -10.98 6.01 -1.17
CA SER A 265 -11.72 6.97 -0.35
C SER A 265 -13.15 7.16 -0.88
N LYS A 266 -13.99 7.88 -0.13
CA LYS A 266 -15.33 8.24 -0.58
C LYS A 266 -15.33 9.62 -1.20
N GLY A 267 -15.37 9.68 -2.55
CA GLY A 267 -15.63 10.91 -3.30
C GLY A 267 -14.48 11.93 -3.30
N GLU A 268 -13.30 11.60 -2.79
CA GLU A 268 -12.13 12.46 -2.90
C GLU A 268 -11.59 12.49 -4.34
N LYS A 269 -11.12 13.66 -4.74
CA LYS A 269 -10.39 13.87 -6.00
C LYS A 269 -8.97 14.29 -5.70
N THR A 270 -8.04 13.77 -6.48
CA THR A 270 -6.64 14.13 -6.39
C THR A 270 -6.34 15.40 -7.19
N VAL A 271 -5.23 16.02 -6.88
CA VAL A 271 -4.70 17.14 -7.65
C VAL A 271 -3.74 16.58 -8.70
N LYS A 272 -3.85 17.09 -9.93
CA LYS A 272 -2.96 16.70 -11.03
C LYS A 272 -1.49 16.90 -10.66
N THR A 273 -0.69 15.89 -10.96
CA THR A 273 0.78 15.90 -10.87
C THR A 273 1.39 15.82 -12.28
N ASN A 274 2.66 15.48 -12.37
CA ASN A 274 3.33 15.24 -13.67
C ASN A 274 3.45 13.75 -14.01
N ASN A 275 2.97 12.86 -13.14
CA ASN A 275 3.11 11.42 -13.26
C ASN A 275 1.82 10.72 -12.81
N ASP A 276 0.72 11.05 -13.48
CA ASP A 276 -0.61 10.61 -13.10
C ASP A 276 -1.07 9.40 -13.90
N LYS A 277 -1.81 8.54 -13.24
CA LYS A 277 -2.56 7.41 -13.76
C LYS A 277 -4.05 7.61 -13.52
N THR A 278 -4.88 7.22 -14.47
CA THR A 278 -6.33 7.14 -14.30
C THR A 278 -6.79 5.70 -14.50
N SER A 279 -7.54 5.18 -13.53
CA SER A 279 -8.20 3.88 -13.65
C SER A 279 -9.65 4.05 -14.07
N ILE A 280 -10.06 3.29 -15.07
CA ILE A 280 -11.39 3.34 -15.68
C ILE A 280 -11.95 1.93 -15.74
N MET A 281 -13.23 1.78 -15.40
CA MET A 281 -13.99 0.54 -15.59
C MET A 281 -15.11 0.77 -16.58
N PHE A 282 -15.31 -0.17 -17.50
CA PHE A 282 -16.42 -0.13 -18.44
C PHE A 282 -16.92 -1.52 -18.81
N SER A 283 -18.14 -1.59 -19.31
CA SER A 283 -18.72 -2.81 -19.87
C SER A 283 -19.11 -2.56 -21.32
N ILE A 284 -18.87 -3.54 -22.19
CA ILE A 284 -19.17 -3.45 -23.62
C ILE A 284 -20.17 -4.53 -24.04
N LYS A 285 -20.97 -4.21 -25.04
CA LYS A 285 -21.80 -5.21 -25.73
C LYS A 285 -20.91 -6.11 -26.58
N ASN A 286 -21.12 -7.42 -26.51
CA ASN A 286 -20.37 -8.35 -27.32
C ASN A 286 -20.75 -8.19 -28.80
N SER A 287 -19.83 -7.61 -29.58
CA SER A 287 -19.98 -7.43 -31.02
C SER A 287 -18.63 -7.40 -31.70
N VAL A 288 -18.63 -7.68 -33.02
CA VAL A 288 -17.39 -7.65 -33.82
C VAL A 288 -16.74 -6.26 -33.75
N GLY A 289 -15.46 -6.23 -33.38
CA GLY A 289 -14.69 -4.98 -33.26
C GLY A 289 -15.01 -4.13 -32.02
N ALA A 290 -15.82 -4.60 -31.06
CA ALA A 290 -16.22 -3.81 -29.90
C ALA A 290 -15.01 -3.27 -29.11
N LEU A 291 -14.04 -4.12 -28.81
CA LEU A 291 -12.83 -3.69 -28.08
C LEU A 291 -12.01 -2.67 -28.90
N TYR A 292 -11.87 -2.89 -30.20
CA TYR A 292 -11.18 -1.92 -31.08
C TYR A 292 -11.81 -0.53 -31.02
N LYS A 293 -13.16 -0.45 -31.07
CA LYS A 293 -13.88 0.83 -30.98
C LYS A 293 -13.67 1.54 -29.67
N ILE A 294 -13.46 0.80 -28.57
CA ILE A 294 -13.13 1.37 -27.27
C ILE A 294 -11.67 1.86 -27.19
N LEU A 295 -10.73 1.12 -27.78
CA LEU A 295 -9.31 1.48 -27.70
C LEU A 295 -8.93 2.63 -28.65
N LYS A 296 -9.64 2.76 -29.78
CA LYS A 296 -9.38 3.77 -30.82
C LYS A 296 -9.37 5.22 -30.27
N PRO A 297 -10.35 5.70 -29.47
CA PRO A 297 -10.34 7.05 -28.92
C PRO A 297 -9.13 7.35 -28.02
N PHE A 298 -8.58 6.38 -27.29
CA PHE A 298 -7.37 6.59 -26.50
C PHE A 298 -6.15 6.79 -27.40
N TYR A 299 -6.04 6.00 -28.47
CA TYR A 299 -4.98 6.16 -29.48
C TYR A 299 -5.08 7.53 -30.19
N GLU A 300 -6.26 7.94 -30.65
CA GLU A 300 -6.50 9.21 -31.33
C GLU A 300 -6.20 10.43 -30.44
N ASN A 301 -6.42 10.31 -29.13
CA ASN A 301 -6.08 11.34 -28.14
C ASN A 301 -4.67 11.19 -27.57
N GLN A 302 -3.83 10.28 -28.11
CA GLN A 302 -2.45 10.06 -27.67
C GLN A 302 -2.36 9.72 -26.16
N ILE A 303 -3.28 8.91 -25.69
CA ILE A 303 -3.31 8.43 -24.29
C ILE A 303 -2.75 7.00 -24.28
N ASN A 304 -1.67 6.79 -23.54
CA ASN A 304 -1.10 5.47 -23.34
C ASN A 304 -1.96 4.65 -22.39
N ILE A 305 -2.32 3.43 -22.80
CA ILE A 305 -2.98 2.45 -21.94
C ILE A 305 -1.90 1.55 -21.38
N THR A 306 -1.65 1.64 -20.07
CA THR A 306 -0.61 0.87 -19.38
C THR A 306 -1.10 -0.49 -18.89
N LYS A 307 -2.41 -0.64 -18.77
CA LYS A 307 -3.04 -1.89 -18.34
C LYS A 307 -4.43 -2.07 -18.95
N ILE A 308 -4.73 -3.30 -19.32
CA ILE A 308 -6.09 -3.73 -19.70
C ILE A 308 -6.38 -5.11 -19.12
N ILE A 309 -7.52 -5.23 -18.47
CA ILE A 309 -7.98 -6.48 -17.84
C ILE A 309 -9.43 -6.68 -18.25
N SER A 310 -9.77 -7.88 -18.71
CA SER A 310 -11.15 -8.27 -19.00
C SER A 310 -11.62 -9.32 -18.01
N ARG A 311 -12.90 -9.22 -17.63
CA ARG A 311 -13.54 -10.19 -16.72
C ARG A 311 -14.98 -10.44 -17.16
N PRO A 312 -15.48 -11.69 -17.01
CA PRO A 312 -16.89 -11.97 -17.19
C PRO A 312 -17.73 -11.16 -16.19
N SER A 313 -18.83 -10.56 -16.66
CA SER A 313 -19.82 -9.97 -15.77
C SER A 313 -20.57 -11.07 -15.03
N LYS A 314 -20.72 -10.93 -13.71
CA LYS A 314 -21.56 -11.86 -12.93
C LYS A 314 -23.06 -11.55 -13.02
N LYS A 315 -23.44 -10.42 -13.64
CA LYS A 315 -24.82 -9.94 -13.70
C LYS A 315 -25.55 -10.38 -14.96
N THR A 316 -24.83 -10.53 -16.07
CA THR A 316 -25.39 -10.91 -17.37
C THR A 316 -24.51 -11.94 -18.05
N ASN A 317 -25.12 -12.93 -18.71
CA ASN A 317 -24.39 -13.95 -19.46
C ASN A 317 -23.68 -13.29 -20.67
N TRP A 318 -22.37 -13.53 -20.78
CA TRP A 318 -21.53 -13.11 -21.92
C TRP A 318 -21.16 -11.62 -22.00
N ASP A 319 -21.49 -10.78 -21.01
CA ASP A 319 -20.98 -9.41 -20.92
C ASP A 319 -19.63 -9.41 -20.21
N TYR A 320 -18.72 -8.59 -20.71
CA TYR A 320 -17.39 -8.42 -20.14
C TYR A 320 -17.26 -7.05 -19.48
N LEU A 321 -16.66 -7.07 -18.30
CA LEU A 321 -16.15 -5.91 -17.60
C LEU A 321 -14.69 -5.72 -17.97
N PHE A 322 -14.32 -4.50 -18.32
CA PHE A 322 -12.94 -4.12 -18.58
C PHE A 322 -12.49 -3.10 -17.54
N PHE A 323 -11.26 -3.28 -17.11
CA PHE A 323 -10.53 -2.32 -16.27
C PHE A 323 -9.31 -1.90 -17.05
N ILE A 324 -9.11 -0.60 -17.21
CA ILE A 324 -7.92 -0.04 -17.85
C ILE A 324 -7.26 0.99 -16.96
N ASP A 325 -5.93 1.03 -17.00
CA ASP A 325 -5.13 2.12 -16.46
C ASP A 325 -4.52 2.90 -17.63
N VAL A 326 -4.60 4.23 -17.57
CA VAL A 326 -4.08 5.12 -18.59
C VAL A 326 -3.19 6.20 -18.00
N ASP A 327 -2.12 6.59 -18.71
CA ASP A 327 -1.17 7.63 -18.29
C ASP A 327 -1.73 9.02 -18.58
N CYS A 328 -2.63 9.49 -17.70
CA CYS A 328 -3.31 10.76 -17.83
C CYS A 328 -4.07 11.08 -16.54
N HIS A 329 -4.26 12.36 -16.21
CA HIS A 329 -5.15 12.78 -15.12
C HIS A 329 -6.55 13.11 -15.64
N GLU A 330 -7.61 12.79 -14.89
CA GLU A 330 -9.02 13.03 -15.27
C GLU A 330 -9.36 14.49 -15.62
N SER A 331 -8.57 15.45 -15.13
CA SER A 331 -8.77 16.87 -15.43
C SER A 331 -8.32 17.27 -16.83
N GLU A 332 -7.56 16.42 -17.54
CA GLU A 332 -7.05 16.71 -18.88
C GLU A 332 -8.15 16.55 -19.92
N GLU A 333 -8.16 17.46 -20.90
CA GLU A 333 -9.19 17.47 -21.94
C GLU A 333 -9.16 16.21 -22.82
N LYS A 334 -7.94 15.70 -23.09
CA LYS A 334 -7.77 14.51 -23.93
C LYS A 334 -8.49 13.27 -23.36
N ILE A 335 -8.47 13.05 -22.03
CA ILE A 335 -9.14 11.90 -21.43
C ILE A 335 -10.65 12.08 -21.36
N LYS A 336 -11.13 13.32 -21.14
CA LYS A 336 -12.56 13.62 -21.18
C LYS A 336 -13.14 13.32 -22.57
N ASN A 337 -12.44 13.75 -23.63
CA ASN A 337 -12.81 13.46 -25.01
C ASN A 337 -12.82 11.95 -25.30
N ALA A 338 -11.78 11.22 -24.85
CA ALA A 338 -11.72 9.79 -25.04
C ALA A 338 -12.87 9.07 -24.31
N ILE A 339 -13.16 9.45 -23.05
CA ILE A 339 -14.27 8.87 -22.27
C ILE A 339 -15.63 9.17 -22.93
N GLU A 340 -15.84 10.38 -23.43
CA GLU A 340 -17.10 10.73 -24.12
C GLU A 340 -17.31 9.88 -25.36
N ASN A 341 -16.26 9.70 -26.17
CA ASN A 341 -16.32 8.92 -27.40
C ASN A 341 -16.58 7.41 -27.17
N ILE A 342 -16.14 6.85 -26.03
CA ILE A 342 -16.39 5.42 -25.73
C ILE A 342 -17.79 5.17 -25.19
N LYS A 343 -18.51 6.17 -24.70
CA LYS A 343 -19.87 6.00 -24.12
C LYS A 343 -20.86 5.39 -25.11
N GLU A 344 -20.75 5.70 -26.39
CA GLU A 344 -21.63 5.14 -27.44
C GLU A 344 -21.45 3.61 -27.58
N PHE A 345 -20.27 3.08 -27.27
CA PHE A 345 -19.94 1.67 -27.47
C PHE A 345 -19.97 0.87 -26.15
N THR A 346 -20.24 1.52 -25.02
CA THR A 346 -20.28 0.92 -23.70
C THR A 346 -21.69 0.80 -23.16
N ILE A 347 -21.91 -0.17 -22.27
CA ILE A 347 -23.14 -0.28 -21.48
C ILE A 347 -23.08 0.72 -20.33
N PHE A 348 -21.90 0.84 -19.72
CA PHE A 348 -21.56 1.87 -18.75
C PHE A 348 -20.07 2.16 -18.78
N VAL A 349 -19.69 3.35 -18.31
CA VAL A 349 -18.30 3.76 -18.01
C VAL A 349 -18.27 4.34 -16.62
N LYS A 350 -17.30 3.91 -15.82
CA LYS A 350 -17.07 4.42 -14.49
C LYS A 350 -15.60 4.83 -14.35
N LEU A 351 -15.37 6.09 -14.02
CA LEU A 351 -14.06 6.59 -13.62
C LEU A 351 -13.82 6.14 -12.18
N LEU A 352 -12.78 5.35 -11.95
CA LEU A 352 -12.44 4.83 -10.63
C LEU A 352 -11.56 5.80 -9.84
N GLY A 353 -10.83 6.68 -10.53
CA GLY A 353 -10.01 7.73 -9.95
C GLY A 353 -8.74 8.00 -10.71
N SER A 354 -8.17 9.19 -10.48
CA SER A 354 -6.86 9.58 -10.97
C SER A 354 -5.91 9.75 -9.79
N TYR A 355 -4.67 9.33 -9.92
CA TYR A 355 -3.70 9.36 -8.83
C TYR A 355 -2.26 9.26 -9.38
N GLU A 356 -1.30 9.68 -8.58
CA GLU A 356 0.11 9.60 -8.93
C GLU A 356 0.58 8.15 -8.98
N HIS A 357 1.42 7.81 -9.96
CA HIS A 357 2.09 6.51 -10.03
C HIS A 357 2.94 6.26 -8.78
N ALA A 358 2.85 5.05 -8.23
CA ALA A 358 3.79 4.63 -7.19
C ALA A 358 5.21 4.52 -7.77
N ASN A 359 6.19 4.99 -7.03
CA ASN A 359 7.60 4.77 -7.35
C ASN A 359 8.02 3.37 -6.86
N VAL A 360 8.71 2.62 -7.72
CA VAL A 360 9.32 1.32 -7.40
C VAL A 360 10.55 1.51 -6.55
#